data_fa4d308a2f67ebbb39337eb75c64cdc1
#
_entry.id   fa4d308a2f67ebbb39337eb75c64cdc1
#
_cell.length_a   1.000
_cell.length_b   1.000
_cell.length_c   1.000
_cell.angle_alpha   90.00
_cell.angle_beta   90.00
_cell.angle_gamma   90.00
#
_symmetry.space_group_name_H-M   'P 1'
#
loop_
_entity.id
_entity.type
_entity.pdbx_description
1 polymer ?
#
loop_
_entity_poly.entity_id
_entity_poly.type
_entity_poly.pdbx_seq_one_letter_code
_entity_poly.pdbx_strand_id
1 'polypeptide(L)'
;MDRVFLNDTGSCRVADSWPVSCDYTQIHALLSQAAEQAALTGQVTPASLVLPAPAIDPLRIFQFYQSLHTGECFYWEQPARQMALVGAGVVLSIETTGAECFTQAALAWQQLRREAIIRSLPGFAGELPHTGNGPVLIGGFSFDPLRTRTPLWNGFPAGLLILPRLLFSRHDDQQTLTLNCLVRASDDLDNLMYSIGGEIARLSEILTTPTNLPGSASAEGPAYILREARPAEDWKALVSQAVRSIQQGEYVKVVLAREVDVEARIRPFSLVATLQRLRQSYPGACVFAFQRGERAFIGATPERLVHARDGKLHTMALAGSAPRGASEEEDRRLGSELLYSSKNREEHEIVTATIRDSLADLCSRIWVADTPELLRLRNIQHLQTAIVGDLLPGRSVLEALHTLHPTPAVGGAPTEPALAFIRAYENLDRGWYAGPIGWVDLHGNGEFAVALRSALLEKSQARLFAGCGIVKDSDPAAEYAESCLKLQVILRSLSEEE
;
A
#
# COMPACT_ATOMS: atom_id res chain seq x y z
N MET A 1 -18.87 15.27 -30.57
CA MET A 1 -18.76 14.26 -31.66
C MET A 1 -17.61 14.70 -32.57
N ASP A 2 -16.39 14.50 -32.13
CA ASP A 2 -15.23 14.84 -32.93
C ASP A 2 -14.71 13.57 -33.58
N ARG A 3 -14.68 13.62 -34.92
CA ARG A 3 -14.25 12.53 -35.77
C ARG A 3 -12.73 12.33 -35.62
N VAL A 4 -12.31 11.16 -35.09
CA VAL A 4 -10.94 10.70 -35.22
C VAL A 4 -10.70 10.37 -36.69
N PHE A 5 -9.85 11.13 -37.38
CA PHE A 5 -9.45 10.83 -38.76
C PHE A 5 -8.35 9.75 -38.72
N LEU A 6 -8.64 8.62 -39.32
CA LEU A 6 -7.62 7.64 -39.72
C LEU A 6 -6.92 8.16 -40.96
N ASN A 7 -5.60 8.30 -40.93
CA ASN A 7 -4.82 8.50 -42.15
C ASN A 7 -4.66 7.16 -42.86
N ASP A 8 -4.55 7.19 -44.20
CA ASP A 8 -4.43 6.03 -45.11
C ASP A 8 -3.24 5.05 -44.76
N THR A 9 -2.41 5.36 -43.77
CA THR A 9 -1.29 4.55 -43.32
C THR A 9 -1.56 3.73 -42.06
N GLY A 10 -2.80 3.77 -41.50
CA GLY A 10 -3.15 3.02 -40.28
C GLY A 10 -2.48 3.52 -38.99
N SER A 11 -1.77 4.66 -39.03
CA SER A 11 -1.19 5.25 -37.83
C SER A 11 -2.04 6.41 -37.35
N CYS A 12 -2.58 6.32 -36.14
CA CYS A 12 -3.22 7.45 -35.48
C CYS A 12 -2.13 8.24 -34.74
N ARG A 13 -1.89 9.46 -35.18
CA ARG A 13 -1.11 10.42 -34.36
C ARG A 13 -2.02 10.92 -33.23
N VAL A 14 -1.87 10.34 -32.05
CA VAL A 14 -2.35 10.95 -30.82
C VAL A 14 -1.55 12.24 -30.63
N ALA A 15 -2.23 13.36 -30.51
CA ALA A 15 -1.74 14.74 -30.49
C ALA A 15 -0.22 14.93 -30.36
N ASP A 16 0.37 15.88 -31.09
CA ASP A 16 1.83 16.16 -31.21
C ASP A 16 2.63 16.27 -29.89
N SER A 17 1.99 16.10 -28.72
CA SER A 17 2.56 16.19 -27.38
C SER A 17 2.88 14.83 -26.71
N TRP A 18 2.35 13.70 -27.22
CA TRP A 18 2.69 12.37 -26.71
C TRP A 18 3.81 11.77 -27.56
N PRO A 19 4.94 11.35 -26.95
CA PRO A 19 6.09 10.87 -27.71
C PRO A 19 5.88 9.50 -28.40
N VAL A 20 4.71 8.87 -28.22
CA VAL A 20 4.42 7.56 -28.78
C VAL A 20 3.32 7.66 -29.84
N SER A 21 3.67 7.41 -31.10
CA SER A 21 2.68 7.03 -32.10
C SER A 21 2.09 5.67 -31.72
N CYS A 22 0.84 5.67 -31.25
CA CYS A 22 0.15 4.42 -30.96
C CYS A 22 -0.07 3.65 -32.25
N ASP A 23 0.68 2.55 -32.45
CA ASP A 23 0.49 1.70 -33.62
C ASP A 23 -0.72 0.80 -33.38
N TYR A 24 -1.86 1.14 -33.97
CA TYR A 24 -3.09 0.35 -33.90
C TYR A 24 -2.88 -1.10 -34.34
N THR A 25 -1.90 -1.39 -35.19
CA THR A 25 -1.54 -2.74 -35.62
C THR A 25 -1.07 -3.59 -34.44
N GLN A 26 -0.33 -3.00 -33.51
CA GLN A 26 0.15 -3.69 -32.31
C GLN A 26 -0.98 -3.96 -31.32
N ILE A 27 -1.90 -3.01 -31.15
CA ILE A 27 -3.09 -3.19 -30.30
C ILE A 27 -3.97 -4.29 -30.88
N HIS A 28 -4.26 -4.25 -32.18
CA HIS A 28 -5.07 -5.27 -32.85
C HIS A 28 -4.40 -6.65 -32.73
N ALA A 29 -3.08 -6.77 -32.94
CA ALA A 29 -2.36 -8.02 -32.82
C ALA A 29 -2.40 -8.58 -31.38
N LEU A 30 -2.32 -7.71 -30.35
CA LEU A 30 -2.48 -8.12 -28.94
C LEU A 30 -3.89 -8.66 -28.69
N LEU A 31 -4.92 -7.93 -29.11
CA LEU A 31 -6.32 -8.31 -28.90
C LEU A 31 -6.68 -9.58 -29.67
N SER A 32 -6.20 -9.75 -30.92
CA SER A 32 -6.41 -10.96 -31.70
C SER A 32 -5.78 -12.19 -31.06
N GLN A 33 -4.54 -12.09 -30.59
CA GLN A 33 -3.87 -13.16 -29.88
C GLN A 33 -4.60 -13.54 -28.59
N ALA A 34 -5.13 -12.53 -27.85
CA ALA A 34 -5.89 -12.78 -26.63
C ALA A 34 -7.25 -13.44 -26.93
N ALA A 35 -7.93 -13.04 -28.01
CA ALA A 35 -9.19 -13.67 -28.43
C ALA A 35 -8.99 -15.12 -28.91
N GLU A 36 -7.92 -15.40 -29.65
CA GLU A 36 -7.56 -16.76 -30.03
C GLU A 36 -7.29 -17.65 -28.81
N GLN A 37 -6.52 -17.16 -27.84
CA GLN A 37 -6.27 -17.89 -26.59
C GLN A 37 -7.56 -18.11 -25.81
N ALA A 38 -8.42 -17.10 -25.71
CA ALA A 38 -9.72 -17.23 -25.06
C ALA A 38 -10.63 -18.26 -25.73
N ALA A 39 -10.57 -18.34 -27.08
CA ALA A 39 -11.30 -19.37 -27.85
C ALA A 39 -10.78 -20.79 -27.58
N LEU A 40 -9.46 -20.95 -27.45
CA LEU A 40 -8.81 -22.25 -27.18
C LEU A 40 -9.07 -22.75 -25.76
N THR A 41 -9.05 -21.84 -24.77
CA THR A 41 -9.18 -22.21 -23.35
C THR A 41 -10.63 -22.19 -22.85
N GLY A 42 -11.53 -21.53 -23.58
CA GLY A 42 -12.89 -21.23 -23.12
C GLY A 42 -12.96 -20.24 -21.96
N GLN A 43 -11.86 -19.56 -21.64
CA GLN A 43 -11.73 -18.62 -20.54
C GLN A 43 -11.41 -17.21 -21.04
N VAL A 44 -11.61 -16.23 -20.18
CA VAL A 44 -11.26 -14.83 -20.47
C VAL A 44 -9.75 -14.66 -20.38
N THR A 45 -9.12 -14.06 -21.38
CA THR A 45 -7.67 -13.85 -21.42
C THR A 45 -7.32 -12.41 -21.01
N PRO A 46 -6.48 -12.22 -20.00
CA PRO A 46 -5.93 -10.91 -19.67
C PRO A 46 -4.94 -10.45 -20.73
N ALA A 47 -5.12 -9.24 -21.23
CA ALA A 47 -4.22 -8.61 -22.20
C ALA A 47 -3.71 -7.27 -21.67
N SER A 48 -2.43 -7.01 -21.83
CA SER A 48 -1.77 -5.81 -21.31
C SER A 48 -0.86 -5.19 -22.37
N LEU A 49 -1.04 -3.89 -22.58
CA LEU A 49 -0.21 -3.08 -23.45
C LEU A 49 0.63 -2.13 -22.59
N VAL A 50 1.94 -2.21 -22.72
CA VAL A 50 2.87 -1.33 -22.00
C VAL A 50 3.44 -0.28 -22.95
N LEU A 51 3.29 0.99 -22.55
CA LEU A 51 3.70 2.17 -23.30
C LEU A 51 4.74 2.95 -22.49
N PRO A 52 5.76 3.58 -23.12
CA PRO A 52 6.55 4.58 -22.42
C PRO A 52 5.67 5.78 -22.07
N ALA A 53 5.85 6.34 -20.87
CA ALA A 53 5.17 7.55 -20.44
C ALA A 53 6.17 8.71 -20.29
N PRO A 54 5.73 9.97 -20.54
CA PRO A 54 6.58 11.13 -20.30
C PRO A 54 6.75 11.37 -18.78
N ALA A 55 7.73 12.20 -18.43
CA ALA A 55 7.98 12.58 -17.04
C ALA A 55 6.83 13.41 -16.48
N ILE A 56 5.97 12.77 -15.66
CA ILE A 56 4.81 13.39 -15.02
C ILE A 56 4.84 13.10 -13.53
N ASP A 57 4.38 14.07 -12.74
CA ASP A 57 4.16 13.87 -11.31
C ASP A 57 3.03 12.83 -11.08
N PRO A 58 3.30 11.72 -10.35
CA PRO A 58 2.30 10.70 -10.06
C PRO A 58 1.01 11.25 -9.42
N LEU A 59 1.10 12.28 -8.62
CA LEU A 59 -0.08 12.87 -7.97
C LEU A 59 -0.97 13.63 -8.97
N ARG A 60 -0.41 14.19 -10.04
CA ARG A 60 -1.20 14.75 -11.16
C ARG A 60 -1.97 13.66 -11.90
N ILE A 61 -1.35 12.50 -12.12
CA ILE A 61 -2.02 11.33 -12.70
C ILE A 61 -3.18 10.90 -11.81
N PHE A 62 -2.94 10.79 -10.49
CA PHE A 62 -3.99 10.42 -9.54
C PHE A 62 -5.15 11.42 -9.53
N GLN A 63 -4.85 12.73 -9.50
CA GLN A 63 -5.86 13.79 -9.57
C GLN A 63 -6.72 13.69 -10.84
N PHE A 64 -6.08 13.42 -11.97
CA PHE A 64 -6.80 13.23 -13.23
C PHE A 64 -7.69 11.99 -13.18
N TYR A 65 -7.19 10.87 -12.70
CA TYR A 65 -7.98 9.64 -12.60
C TYR A 65 -9.21 9.81 -11.70
N GLN A 66 -9.09 10.60 -10.62
CA GLN A 66 -10.24 10.97 -9.80
C GLN A 66 -11.29 11.74 -10.60
N SER A 67 -10.88 12.64 -11.50
CA SER A 67 -11.80 13.44 -12.34
C SER A 67 -12.56 12.60 -13.35
N LEU A 68 -12.06 11.42 -13.73
CA LEU A 68 -12.74 10.50 -14.64
C LEU A 68 -13.92 9.76 -13.98
N HIS A 69 -14.16 9.96 -12.69
CA HIS A 69 -15.25 9.34 -11.92
C HIS A 69 -15.29 7.80 -12.06
N THR A 70 -14.13 7.16 -12.19
CA THR A 70 -14.03 5.70 -12.30
C THR A 70 -14.43 4.98 -11.01
N GLY A 71 -14.61 5.74 -9.92
CA GLY A 71 -15.00 5.23 -8.61
C GLY A 71 -13.89 4.47 -7.87
N GLU A 72 -12.84 4.07 -8.57
CA GLU A 72 -11.74 3.31 -8.00
C GLU A 72 -10.40 3.85 -8.52
N CYS A 73 -9.63 4.42 -7.58
CA CYS A 73 -8.31 4.97 -7.85
C CYS A 73 -7.33 4.49 -6.79
N PHE A 74 -6.11 4.27 -7.20
CA PHE A 74 -5.05 3.79 -6.36
C PHE A 74 -3.79 4.65 -6.51
N TYR A 75 -3.14 4.90 -5.39
CA TYR A 75 -1.88 5.64 -5.32
C TYR A 75 -0.92 4.94 -4.37
N TRP A 76 0.31 4.75 -4.81
CA TRP A 76 1.42 4.23 -4.03
C TRP A 76 2.67 4.99 -4.43
N GLU A 77 3.35 5.65 -3.50
CA GLU A 77 4.57 6.37 -3.77
C GLU A 77 5.59 6.23 -2.64
N GLN A 78 6.83 6.03 -3.01
CA GLN A 78 8.00 6.13 -2.15
C GLN A 78 8.88 7.28 -2.65
N PRO A 79 8.64 8.52 -2.17
CA PRO A 79 9.29 9.71 -2.74
C PRO A 79 10.81 9.63 -2.72
N ALA A 80 11.40 9.19 -1.62
CA ALA A 80 12.86 9.06 -1.48
C ALA A 80 13.49 8.00 -2.42
N ARG A 81 12.68 7.10 -2.99
CA ARG A 81 13.12 6.05 -3.93
C ARG A 81 12.72 6.33 -5.35
N GLN A 82 12.07 7.45 -5.61
CA GLN A 82 11.52 7.80 -6.92
C GLN A 82 10.65 6.69 -7.55
N MET A 83 9.93 5.96 -6.71
CA MET A 83 9.05 4.86 -7.10
C MET A 83 7.59 5.24 -6.89
N ALA A 84 6.76 5.05 -7.91
CA ALA A 84 5.31 5.27 -7.78
C ALA A 84 4.51 4.34 -8.69
N LEU A 85 3.32 3.96 -8.21
CA LEU A 85 2.27 3.28 -8.96
C LEU A 85 0.97 4.06 -8.78
N VAL A 86 0.31 4.38 -9.88
CA VAL A 86 -1.01 5.05 -9.85
C VAL A 86 -1.96 4.28 -10.77
N GLY A 87 -3.01 3.71 -10.19
CA GLY A 87 -3.99 2.91 -10.91
C GLY A 87 -5.36 3.55 -10.96
N ALA A 88 -6.12 3.28 -12.02
CA ALA A 88 -7.52 3.69 -12.15
C ALA A 88 -8.38 2.63 -12.83
N GLY A 89 -9.64 2.57 -12.41
CA GLY A 89 -10.61 1.59 -12.87
C GLY A 89 -10.23 0.16 -12.49
N VAL A 90 -11.14 -0.77 -12.72
CA VAL A 90 -10.95 -2.18 -12.38
C VAL A 90 -11.24 -3.03 -13.61
N VAL A 91 -10.28 -3.87 -13.98
CA VAL A 91 -10.45 -4.92 -14.99
C VAL A 91 -10.86 -6.23 -14.33
N LEU A 92 -10.21 -6.53 -13.21
CA LEU A 92 -10.45 -7.73 -12.41
C LEU A 92 -10.25 -7.40 -10.93
N SER A 93 -11.09 -7.98 -10.07
CA SER A 93 -10.90 -7.98 -8.61
C SER A 93 -10.82 -9.42 -8.09
N ILE A 94 -9.85 -9.66 -7.21
CA ILE A 94 -9.70 -10.90 -6.44
C ILE A 94 -10.08 -10.56 -5.00
N GLU A 95 -11.28 -10.95 -4.60
CA GLU A 95 -11.76 -10.80 -3.24
C GLU A 95 -11.61 -12.12 -2.48
N THR A 96 -11.03 -12.07 -1.29
CA THR A 96 -10.75 -13.25 -0.47
C THR A 96 -11.21 -13.05 0.97
N THR A 97 -11.49 -14.15 1.67
CA THR A 97 -12.02 -14.12 3.04
C THR A 97 -11.48 -15.25 3.88
N GLY A 98 -11.56 -15.11 5.20
CA GLY A 98 -11.17 -16.16 6.15
C GLY A 98 -9.66 -16.35 6.28
N ALA A 99 -9.25 -17.41 6.98
CA ALA A 99 -7.85 -17.70 7.29
C ALA A 99 -6.95 -17.86 6.05
N GLU A 100 -7.51 -18.40 4.97
CA GLU A 100 -6.79 -18.69 3.73
C GLU A 100 -6.77 -17.51 2.73
N CYS A 101 -7.10 -16.30 3.18
CA CYS A 101 -7.26 -15.15 2.27
C CYS A 101 -5.99 -14.86 1.45
N PHE A 102 -4.81 -14.98 2.02
CA PHE A 102 -3.54 -14.79 1.31
C PHE A 102 -3.26 -15.91 0.31
N THR A 103 -3.48 -17.17 0.72
CA THR A 103 -3.32 -18.35 -0.14
C THR A 103 -4.26 -18.30 -1.35
N GLN A 104 -5.54 -17.94 -1.12
CA GLN A 104 -6.52 -17.76 -2.19
C GLN A 104 -6.08 -16.67 -3.17
N ALA A 105 -5.60 -15.53 -2.68
CA ALA A 105 -5.11 -14.45 -3.51
C ALA A 105 -3.88 -14.88 -4.35
N ALA A 106 -2.93 -15.60 -3.75
CA ALA A 106 -1.76 -16.12 -4.43
C ALA A 106 -2.12 -17.12 -5.54
N LEU A 107 -3.03 -18.05 -5.29
CA LEU A 107 -3.50 -19.02 -6.28
C LEU A 107 -4.22 -18.34 -7.45
N ALA A 108 -5.13 -17.40 -7.18
CA ALA A 108 -5.84 -16.66 -8.22
C ALA A 108 -4.88 -15.84 -9.08
N TRP A 109 -3.86 -15.21 -8.46
CA TRP A 109 -2.84 -14.48 -9.20
C TRP A 109 -1.94 -15.40 -10.03
N GLN A 110 -1.54 -16.56 -9.52
CA GLN A 110 -0.76 -17.53 -10.28
C GLN A 110 -1.50 -18.02 -11.53
N GLN A 111 -2.83 -18.22 -11.44
CA GLN A 111 -3.64 -18.59 -12.60
C GLN A 111 -3.65 -17.45 -13.63
N LEU A 112 -3.99 -16.22 -13.19
CA LEU A 112 -4.04 -15.03 -14.05
C LEU A 112 -2.70 -14.81 -14.77
N ARG A 113 -1.59 -14.98 -14.05
CA ARG A 113 -0.22 -14.84 -14.58
C ARG A 113 0.10 -15.81 -15.73
N ARG A 114 -0.42 -17.04 -15.66
CA ARG A 114 -0.17 -18.05 -16.71
C ARG A 114 -0.91 -17.74 -18.01
N GLU A 115 -2.01 -17.01 -17.91
CA GLU A 115 -2.93 -16.74 -19.01
C GLU A 115 -2.71 -15.36 -19.64
N ALA A 116 -1.99 -14.45 -18.95
CA ALA A 116 -1.82 -13.07 -19.39
C ALA A 116 -0.92 -12.93 -20.61
N ILE A 117 -1.36 -12.15 -21.59
CA ILE A 117 -0.59 -11.76 -22.78
C ILE A 117 -0.14 -10.33 -22.61
N ILE A 118 1.16 -10.08 -22.80
CA ILE A 118 1.75 -8.74 -22.65
C ILE A 118 2.45 -8.35 -23.92
N ARG A 119 2.22 -7.10 -24.35
CA ARG A 119 3.00 -6.44 -25.38
C ARG A 119 3.55 -5.12 -24.92
N SER A 120 4.79 -4.85 -25.26
CA SER A 120 5.43 -3.56 -25.05
C SER A 120 5.64 -2.89 -26.40
N LEU A 121 5.26 -1.63 -26.50
CA LEU A 121 5.55 -0.85 -27.70
C LEU A 121 7.00 -0.38 -27.71
N PRO A 122 7.64 -0.23 -28.91
CA PRO A 122 8.99 0.32 -29.02
C PRO A 122 9.04 1.76 -28.51
N GLY A 123 10.19 2.17 -28.00
CA GLY A 123 10.42 3.53 -27.47
C GLY A 123 11.05 3.54 -26.07
N PHE A 124 11.37 2.37 -25.53
CA PHE A 124 12.14 2.27 -24.29
C PHE A 124 13.65 2.38 -24.59
N ALA A 125 14.36 3.22 -23.87
CA ALA A 125 15.82 3.28 -23.89
C ALA A 125 16.36 2.13 -23.00
N GLY A 126 16.36 0.89 -23.49
CA GLY A 126 16.79 -0.30 -22.77
C GLY A 126 15.68 -1.33 -22.54
N GLU A 127 15.97 -2.36 -21.75
CA GLU A 127 14.96 -3.32 -21.31
C GLU A 127 13.99 -2.64 -20.31
N LEU A 128 12.70 -3.02 -20.41
CA LEU A 128 11.72 -2.60 -19.41
C LEU A 128 12.18 -3.04 -18.02
N PRO A 129 12.04 -2.18 -17.00
CA PRO A 129 12.22 -2.62 -15.61
C PRO A 129 11.35 -3.85 -15.38
N HIS A 130 11.94 -4.95 -14.91
CA HIS A 130 11.20 -6.19 -14.64
C HIS A 130 10.20 -6.06 -13.47
N THR A 131 10.20 -4.93 -12.78
CA THR A 131 9.43 -4.74 -11.54
C THR A 131 8.37 -3.67 -11.70
N GLY A 132 7.10 -4.02 -11.42
CA GLY A 132 5.99 -3.05 -11.40
C GLY A 132 5.50 -2.56 -12.77
N ASN A 133 5.90 -3.22 -13.86
CA ASN A 133 5.41 -2.97 -15.21
C ASN A 133 4.56 -4.13 -15.72
N GLY A 134 3.66 -3.83 -16.66
CA GLY A 134 2.69 -4.81 -17.14
C GLY A 134 1.53 -4.98 -16.16
N PRO A 135 0.86 -6.14 -16.13
CA PRO A 135 -0.20 -6.40 -15.18
C PRO A 135 0.35 -6.43 -13.76
N VAL A 136 -0.16 -5.54 -12.92
CA VAL A 136 0.15 -5.45 -11.50
C VAL A 136 -1.15 -5.50 -10.73
N LEU A 137 -1.26 -6.42 -9.79
CA LEU A 137 -2.33 -6.42 -8.81
C LEU A 137 -1.96 -5.50 -7.63
N ILE A 138 -2.91 -4.69 -7.23
CA ILE A 138 -2.76 -3.69 -6.19
C ILE A 138 -3.89 -3.84 -5.19
N GLY A 139 -3.58 -3.77 -3.89
CA GLY A 139 -4.63 -3.89 -2.89
C GLY A 139 -4.13 -4.06 -1.47
N GLY A 140 -4.95 -4.68 -0.64
CA GLY A 140 -4.65 -4.87 0.76
C GLY A 140 -5.47 -5.97 1.41
N PHE A 141 -5.09 -6.26 2.64
CA PHE A 141 -5.72 -7.28 3.48
C PHE A 141 -6.02 -6.70 4.86
N SER A 142 -7.06 -7.22 5.49
CA SER A 142 -7.37 -6.84 6.87
C SER A 142 -6.30 -7.34 7.84
N PHE A 143 -6.18 -6.62 8.96
CA PHE A 143 -5.34 -7.04 10.08
C PHE A 143 -5.70 -8.44 10.59
N ASP A 144 -6.99 -8.71 10.72
CA ASP A 144 -7.51 -10.00 11.17
C ASP A 144 -8.64 -10.45 10.24
N PRO A 145 -8.36 -11.39 9.31
CA PRO A 145 -9.35 -11.86 8.34
C PRO A 145 -10.47 -12.70 8.97
N LEU A 146 -10.32 -13.12 10.24
CA LEU A 146 -11.32 -13.89 10.98
C LEU A 146 -12.33 -13.00 11.73
N ARG A 147 -12.03 -11.71 11.89
CA ARG A 147 -12.90 -10.79 12.62
C ARG A 147 -14.13 -10.42 11.77
N THR A 148 -15.29 -10.40 12.41
CA THR A 148 -16.53 -9.88 11.79
C THR A 148 -16.37 -8.41 11.44
N ARG A 149 -16.68 -8.06 10.21
CA ARG A 149 -16.56 -6.70 9.70
C ARG A 149 -17.73 -5.84 10.11
N THR A 150 -17.44 -4.60 10.41
CA THR A 150 -18.44 -3.57 10.66
C THR A 150 -18.74 -2.78 9.37
N PRO A 151 -19.85 -2.03 9.31
CA PRO A 151 -20.13 -1.14 8.18
C PRO A 151 -19.06 -0.07 7.92
N LEU A 152 -18.18 0.22 8.88
CA LEU A 152 -17.05 1.12 8.72
C LEU A 152 -16.19 0.74 7.51
N TRP A 153 -15.96 -0.57 7.30
CA TRP A 153 -15.09 -1.09 6.23
C TRP A 153 -15.86 -1.59 5.01
N ASN A 154 -17.10 -1.10 4.79
CA ASN A 154 -17.82 -1.39 3.55
C ASN A 154 -17.00 -0.96 2.34
N GLY A 155 -16.85 -1.85 1.37
CA GLY A 155 -15.98 -1.65 0.20
C GLY A 155 -14.54 -2.14 0.37
N PHE A 156 -14.10 -2.46 1.59
CA PHE A 156 -12.77 -2.99 1.88
C PHE A 156 -12.87 -4.41 2.47
N PRO A 157 -12.95 -5.47 1.65
CA PRO A 157 -13.08 -6.86 2.10
C PRO A 157 -11.84 -7.36 2.85
N ALA A 158 -11.87 -8.59 3.39
CA ALA A 158 -10.77 -9.15 4.18
C ALA A 158 -9.48 -9.24 3.37
N GLY A 159 -9.56 -9.58 2.11
CA GLY A 159 -8.49 -9.43 1.13
C GLY A 159 -9.06 -8.94 -0.18
N LEU A 160 -8.39 -7.99 -0.80
CA LEU A 160 -8.73 -7.45 -2.10
C LEU A 160 -7.46 -7.12 -2.87
N LEU A 161 -7.33 -7.71 -4.05
CA LEU A 161 -6.36 -7.31 -5.04
C LEU A 161 -7.09 -6.95 -6.34
N ILE A 162 -6.78 -5.81 -6.93
CA ILE A 162 -7.36 -5.37 -8.20
C ILE A 162 -6.30 -5.30 -9.29
N LEU A 163 -6.68 -5.68 -10.51
CA LEU A 163 -5.97 -5.36 -11.72
C LEU A 163 -6.55 -4.05 -12.26
N PRO A 164 -5.83 -2.91 -12.16
CA PRO A 164 -6.34 -1.64 -12.63
C PRO A 164 -6.44 -1.65 -14.16
N ARG A 165 -7.40 -0.90 -14.70
CA ARG A 165 -7.55 -0.72 -16.15
C ARG A 165 -6.39 0.09 -16.72
N LEU A 166 -6.03 1.16 -16.03
CA LEU A 166 -4.89 2.02 -16.33
C LEU A 166 -3.92 1.96 -15.16
N LEU A 167 -2.65 1.72 -15.44
CA LEU A 167 -1.59 1.75 -14.46
C LEU A 167 -0.44 2.62 -14.96
N PHE A 168 -0.18 3.71 -14.27
CA PHE A 168 1.04 4.49 -14.42
C PHE A 168 2.08 3.98 -13.43
N SER A 169 3.31 3.75 -13.90
CA SER A 169 4.43 3.31 -13.08
C SER A 169 5.63 4.23 -13.26
N ARG A 170 6.29 4.58 -12.17
CA ARG A 170 7.57 5.28 -12.16
C ARG A 170 8.59 4.48 -11.37
N HIS A 171 9.73 4.22 -11.98
CA HIS A 171 10.91 3.66 -11.35
C HIS A 171 12.12 4.49 -11.77
N ASP A 172 12.68 5.24 -10.84
CA ASP A 172 13.72 6.22 -11.10
C ASP A 172 13.31 7.18 -12.23
N ASP A 173 14.10 7.28 -13.29
CA ASP A 173 13.81 8.12 -14.46
C ASP A 173 12.89 7.46 -15.51
N GLN A 174 12.54 6.18 -15.33
CA GLN A 174 11.68 5.47 -16.27
C GLN A 174 10.23 5.55 -15.84
N GLN A 175 9.38 5.92 -16.79
CA GLN A 175 7.94 5.99 -16.58
C GLN A 175 7.21 5.20 -17.66
N THR A 176 6.21 4.45 -17.25
CA THR A 176 5.39 3.60 -18.13
C THR A 176 3.91 3.80 -17.87
N LEU A 177 3.12 3.55 -18.89
CA LEU A 177 1.69 3.38 -18.81
C LEU A 177 1.32 1.98 -19.25
N THR A 178 0.60 1.25 -18.43
CA THR A 178 0.04 -0.06 -18.77
C THR A 178 -1.47 0.04 -18.92
N LEU A 179 -1.97 -0.42 -20.05
CA LEU A 179 -3.40 -0.57 -20.32
C LEU A 179 -3.75 -2.05 -20.19
N ASN A 180 -4.65 -2.38 -19.29
CA ASN A 180 -5.10 -3.74 -19.06
C ASN A 180 -6.55 -3.93 -19.54
N CYS A 181 -6.85 -5.07 -20.15
CA CYS A 181 -8.21 -5.48 -20.51
C CYS A 181 -8.37 -7.00 -20.34
N LEU A 182 -9.62 -7.45 -20.29
CA LEU A 182 -9.99 -8.86 -20.39
C LEU A 182 -10.63 -9.08 -21.75
N VAL A 183 -10.16 -10.08 -22.49
CA VAL A 183 -10.62 -10.40 -23.83
C VAL A 183 -11.34 -11.75 -23.83
N ARG A 184 -12.55 -11.78 -24.37
CA ARG A 184 -13.33 -13.00 -24.62
C ARG A 184 -13.25 -13.39 -26.09
N ALA A 185 -13.43 -14.65 -26.39
CA ALA A 185 -13.48 -15.13 -27.76
C ALA A 185 -14.59 -14.48 -28.63
N SER A 186 -15.68 -13.99 -27.97
CA SER A 186 -16.82 -13.37 -28.63
C SER A 186 -16.76 -11.83 -28.67
N ASP A 187 -15.70 -11.22 -28.16
CA ASP A 187 -15.60 -9.76 -28.09
C ASP A 187 -15.39 -9.14 -29.47
N ASP A 188 -15.99 -7.98 -29.69
CA ASP A 188 -15.75 -7.14 -30.85
C ASP A 188 -14.42 -6.41 -30.66
N LEU A 189 -13.39 -6.86 -31.39
CA LEU A 189 -12.03 -6.33 -31.25
C LEU A 189 -11.91 -4.88 -31.70
N ASP A 190 -12.73 -4.44 -32.66
CA ASP A 190 -12.75 -3.04 -33.11
C ASP A 190 -13.29 -2.13 -32.01
N ASN A 191 -14.35 -2.54 -31.33
CA ASN A 191 -14.87 -1.80 -30.18
C ASN A 191 -13.89 -1.74 -29.02
N LEU A 192 -13.19 -2.83 -28.72
CA LEU A 192 -12.13 -2.84 -27.70
C LEU A 192 -10.99 -1.89 -28.08
N MET A 193 -10.57 -1.90 -29.34
CA MET A 193 -9.53 -1.03 -29.86
C MET A 193 -9.93 0.45 -29.76
N TYR A 194 -11.19 0.80 -30.10
CA TYR A 194 -11.72 2.16 -29.93
C TYR A 194 -11.72 2.58 -28.46
N SER A 195 -12.09 1.69 -27.56
CA SER A 195 -12.09 1.95 -26.10
C SER A 195 -10.67 2.27 -25.61
N ILE A 196 -9.68 1.44 -25.99
CA ILE A 196 -8.28 1.66 -25.64
C ILE A 196 -7.75 2.98 -26.24
N GLY A 197 -8.04 3.25 -27.50
CA GLY A 197 -7.66 4.51 -28.16
C GLY A 197 -8.25 5.74 -27.47
N GLY A 198 -9.52 5.66 -27.03
CA GLY A 198 -10.19 6.72 -26.28
C GLY A 198 -9.53 6.96 -24.90
N GLU A 199 -9.05 5.93 -24.25
CA GLU A 199 -8.32 6.06 -22.97
C GLU A 199 -6.96 6.71 -23.17
N ILE A 200 -6.21 6.32 -24.18
CA ILE A 200 -4.94 6.95 -24.54
C ILE A 200 -5.14 8.44 -24.87
N ALA A 201 -6.18 8.77 -25.62
CA ALA A 201 -6.52 10.16 -25.94
C ALA A 201 -6.83 11.00 -24.69
N ARG A 202 -7.61 10.46 -23.75
CA ARG A 202 -7.89 11.15 -22.47
C ARG A 202 -6.61 11.35 -21.63
N LEU A 203 -5.69 10.41 -21.65
CA LEU A 203 -4.42 10.56 -20.98
C LEU A 203 -3.57 11.67 -21.60
N SER A 204 -3.67 11.90 -22.92
CA SER A 204 -2.98 13.01 -23.58
C SER A 204 -3.45 14.40 -23.09
N GLU A 205 -4.70 14.50 -22.62
CA GLU A 205 -5.23 15.74 -22.03
C GLU A 205 -4.48 16.13 -20.74
N ILE A 206 -4.00 15.16 -19.95
CA ILE A 206 -3.19 15.45 -18.73
C ILE A 206 -1.94 16.23 -19.09
N LEU A 207 -1.34 15.92 -20.25
CA LEU A 207 -0.08 16.50 -20.69
C LEU A 207 -0.26 17.95 -21.14
N THR A 208 -1.44 18.26 -21.68
CA THR A 208 -1.74 19.56 -22.26
C THR A 208 -2.43 20.51 -21.28
N THR A 209 -3.09 20.00 -20.24
CA THR A 209 -3.81 20.82 -19.26
C THR A 209 -2.87 21.29 -18.13
N PRO A 210 -2.65 22.61 -17.98
CA PRO A 210 -1.91 23.15 -16.83
C PRO A 210 -2.77 22.96 -15.57
N THR A 211 -2.60 21.87 -14.88
CA THR A 211 -3.23 21.65 -13.56
C THR A 211 -2.23 22.04 -12.49
N ASN A 212 -2.53 23.10 -11.76
CA ASN A 212 -1.84 23.40 -10.53
C ASN A 212 -2.31 22.38 -9.47
N LEU A 213 -1.39 21.65 -8.86
CA LEU A 213 -1.68 20.94 -7.61
C LEU A 213 -2.19 21.98 -6.61
N PRO A 214 -3.18 21.62 -5.77
CA PRO A 214 -3.70 22.56 -4.77
C PRO A 214 -2.54 23.14 -3.97
N GLY A 215 -2.30 24.44 -4.13
CA GLY A 215 -1.38 25.17 -3.27
C GLY A 215 -1.92 25.19 -1.84
N SER A 216 -1.06 25.30 -0.84
CA SER A 216 -1.46 25.54 0.53
C SER A 216 -2.20 26.88 0.60
N ALA A 217 -3.53 26.86 0.67
CA ALA A 217 -4.31 28.04 0.98
C ALA A 217 -4.35 28.13 2.51
N SER A 218 -3.89 29.25 3.06
CA SER A 218 -3.95 29.53 4.49
C SER A 218 -5.41 29.65 4.94
N ALA A 219 -5.85 28.78 5.84
CA ALA A 219 -7.12 28.89 6.54
C ALA A 219 -6.87 29.20 8.02
N GLU A 220 -7.63 30.13 8.56
CA GLU A 220 -7.56 30.49 9.99
C GLU A 220 -8.16 29.39 10.88
N GLY A 221 -7.34 28.76 11.73
CA GLY A 221 -7.73 27.82 12.80
C GLY A 221 -7.94 26.37 12.35
N PRO A 222 -8.10 25.42 13.30
CA PRO A 222 -8.28 24.02 12.96
C PRO A 222 -9.57 23.81 12.17
N ALA A 223 -9.41 23.35 10.93
CA ALA A 223 -10.48 23.15 9.97
C ALA A 223 -11.37 21.93 10.30
N TYR A 224 -11.22 21.32 11.49
CA TYR A 224 -11.94 20.10 11.88
C TYR A 224 -12.31 20.04 13.37
N ILE A 225 -13.25 19.15 13.69
CA ILE A 225 -13.59 18.74 15.07
C ILE A 225 -13.06 17.32 15.26
N LEU A 226 -12.36 17.07 16.36
CA LEU A 226 -11.87 15.77 16.76
C LEU A 226 -12.75 15.20 17.88
N ARG A 227 -13.13 13.94 17.77
CA ARG A 227 -13.90 13.19 18.78
C ARG A 227 -13.24 11.84 19.03
N GLU A 228 -13.00 11.51 20.27
CA GLU A 228 -12.56 10.17 20.67
C GLU A 228 -13.69 9.17 20.45
N ALA A 229 -13.44 8.11 19.70
CA ALA A 229 -14.41 7.02 19.52
C ALA A 229 -14.59 6.18 20.79
N ARG A 230 -13.55 6.10 21.63
CA ARG A 230 -13.54 5.50 22.97
C ARG A 230 -12.94 6.52 23.94
N PRO A 231 -13.54 6.71 25.15
CA PRO A 231 -12.93 7.55 26.18
C PRO A 231 -11.48 7.15 26.49
N ALA A 232 -10.63 8.16 26.71
CA ALA A 232 -9.21 7.93 27.00
C ALA A 232 -8.98 6.98 28.19
N GLU A 233 -9.81 7.14 29.25
CA GLU A 233 -9.71 6.31 30.46
C GLU A 233 -10.05 4.85 30.22
N ASP A 234 -11.01 4.56 29.33
CA ASP A 234 -11.37 3.19 28.99
C ASP A 234 -10.22 2.52 28.20
N TRP A 235 -9.53 3.27 27.32
CA TRP A 235 -8.36 2.74 26.62
C TRP A 235 -7.18 2.53 27.57
N LYS A 236 -6.93 3.44 28.51
CA LYS A 236 -5.89 3.28 29.55
C LYS A 236 -6.18 2.07 30.48
N ALA A 237 -7.47 1.86 30.79
CA ALA A 237 -7.88 0.67 31.56
C ALA A 237 -7.57 -0.63 30.79
N LEU A 238 -7.80 -0.66 29.45
CA LEU A 238 -7.44 -1.78 28.60
C LEU A 238 -5.92 -2.01 28.57
N VAL A 239 -5.10 -0.95 28.50
CA VAL A 239 -3.63 -1.07 28.61
C VAL A 239 -3.25 -1.68 29.96
N SER A 240 -3.85 -1.20 31.07
CA SER A 240 -3.61 -1.76 32.41
C SER A 240 -4.01 -3.24 32.50
N GLN A 241 -5.06 -3.66 31.82
CA GLN A 241 -5.48 -5.06 31.74
C GLN A 241 -4.43 -5.90 30.97
N ALA A 242 -3.97 -5.40 29.82
CA ALA A 242 -2.94 -6.06 29.02
C ALA A 242 -1.63 -6.23 29.82
N VAL A 243 -1.19 -5.21 30.55
CA VAL A 243 -0.01 -5.27 31.43
C VAL A 243 -0.17 -6.40 32.48
N ARG A 244 -1.35 -6.53 33.10
CA ARG A 244 -1.60 -7.62 34.06
C ARG A 244 -1.53 -8.99 33.42
N SER A 245 -2.11 -9.19 32.24
CA SER A 245 -2.02 -10.47 31.51
C SER A 245 -0.58 -10.81 31.14
N ILE A 246 0.24 -9.82 30.74
CA ILE A 246 1.67 -10.00 30.48
C ILE A 246 2.42 -10.41 31.75
N GLN A 247 2.14 -9.77 32.89
CA GLN A 247 2.74 -10.09 34.19
C GLN A 247 2.36 -11.50 34.69
N GLN A 248 1.19 -12.00 34.27
CA GLN A 248 0.71 -13.36 34.52
C GLN A 248 1.35 -14.40 33.57
N GLY A 249 2.09 -13.96 32.55
CA GLY A 249 2.77 -14.81 31.59
C GLY A 249 1.91 -15.35 30.47
N GLU A 250 0.74 -14.76 30.22
CA GLU A 250 -0.13 -15.17 29.10
C GLU A 250 0.50 -14.91 27.74
N TYR A 251 1.22 -13.78 27.61
CA TYR A 251 2.03 -13.39 26.44
C TYR A 251 3.08 -12.35 26.90
N VAL A 252 4.05 -12.02 26.04
CA VAL A 252 5.12 -11.05 26.36
C VAL A 252 4.85 -9.64 25.85
N LYS A 253 4.04 -9.54 24.78
CA LYS A 253 3.72 -8.27 24.13
C LYS A 253 2.37 -8.36 23.44
N VAL A 254 1.60 -7.29 23.47
CA VAL A 254 0.40 -7.11 22.65
C VAL A 254 0.39 -5.69 22.09
N VAL A 255 -0.10 -5.50 20.86
CA VAL A 255 -0.27 -4.16 20.28
C VAL A 255 -1.74 -3.77 20.35
N LEU A 256 -2.05 -2.72 21.11
CA LEU A 256 -3.41 -2.21 21.25
C LEU A 256 -3.62 -0.98 20.37
N ALA A 257 -4.74 -0.99 19.65
CA ALA A 257 -5.14 0.09 18.77
C ALA A 257 -6.29 0.92 19.35
N ARG A 258 -6.40 2.15 18.86
CA ARG A 258 -7.55 3.03 19.07
C ARG A 258 -7.86 3.84 17.81
N GLU A 259 -9.04 4.39 17.77
CA GLU A 259 -9.53 5.21 16.66
C GLU A 259 -10.04 6.57 17.16
N VAL A 260 -10.00 7.55 16.23
CA VAL A 260 -10.46 8.92 16.47
C VAL A 260 -11.25 9.38 15.26
N ASP A 261 -12.43 9.96 15.51
CA ASP A 261 -13.23 10.58 14.47
C ASP A 261 -12.84 12.03 14.28
N VAL A 262 -12.73 12.44 13.03
CA VAL A 262 -12.42 13.81 12.62
C VAL A 262 -13.45 14.28 11.62
N GLU A 263 -14.06 15.42 11.86
CA GLU A 263 -15.09 16.00 11.01
C GLU A 263 -14.66 17.39 10.50
N ALA A 264 -14.59 17.54 9.19
CA ALA A 264 -14.27 18.81 8.57
C ALA A 264 -15.38 19.83 8.78
N ARG A 265 -15.03 21.07 9.17
CA ARG A 265 -16.00 22.13 9.51
C ARG A 265 -16.48 22.93 8.30
N ILE A 266 -15.64 23.10 7.30
CA ILE A 266 -15.87 24.09 6.24
C ILE A 266 -16.14 23.40 4.91
N ARG A 267 -15.27 22.48 4.49
CA ARG A 267 -15.37 21.76 3.22
C ARG A 267 -14.82 20.34 3.38
N PRO A 268 -15.24 19.38 2.52
CA PRO A 268 -14.74 18.02 2.53
C PRO A 268 -13.22 17.96 2.44
N PHE A 269 -12.62 16.91 3.00
CA PHE A 269 -11.20 16.66 2.90
C PHE A 269 -10.79 16.45 1.45
N SER A 270 -9.74 17.13 1.01
CA SER A 270 -9.14 16.93 -0.32
C SER A 270 -8.13 15.80 -0.26
N LEU A 271 -8.43 14.68 -0.91
CA LEU A 271 -7.52 13.52 -0.96
C LEU A 271 -6.19 13.89 -1.60
N VAL A 272 -6.21 14.62 -2.72
CA VAL A 272 -4.98 15.08 -3.42
C VAL A 272 -4.14 15.99 -2.54
N ALA A 273 -4.75 16.98 -1.88
CA ALA A 273 -4.01 17.89 -1.00
C ALA A 273 -3.43 17.15 0.22
N THR A 274 -4.18 16.19 0.77
CA THR A 274 -3.70 15.35 1.89
C THR A 274 -2.49 14.51 1.46
N LEU A 275 -2.56 13.85 0.31
CA LEU A 275 -1.43 13.07 -0.23
C LEU A 275 -0.22 13.95 -0.53
N GLN A 276 -0.44 15.16 -1.06
CA GLN A 276 0.64 16.13 -1.32
C GLN A 276 1.37 16.49 -0.02
N ARG A 277 0.65 16.78 1.07
CA ARG A 277 1.25 17.08 2.37
C ARG A 277 1.96 15.87 2.97
N LEU A 278 1.37 14.67 2.86
CA LEU A 278 2.00 13.43 3.35
C LEU A 278 3.33 13.16 2.66
N ARG A 279 3.41 13.22 1.32
CA ARG A 279 4.65 12.94 0.60
C ARG A 279 5.74 13.99 0.84
N GLN A 280 5.36 15.25 1.07
CA GLN A 280 6.30 16.32 1.39
C GLN A 280 6.84 16.20 2.82
N SER A 281 5.96 15.91 3.79
CA SER A 281 6.32 15.83 5.20
C SER A 281 7.03 14.52 5.58
N TYR A 282 6.79 13.43 4.83
CA TYR A 282 7.30 12.09 5.13
C TYR A 282 7.91 11.41 3.89
N PRO A 283 8.96 12.01 3.27
CA PRO A 283 9.53 11.48 2.03
C PRO A 283 10.15 10.09 2.17
N GLY A 284 10.52 9.68 3.39
CA GLY A 284 11.04 8.34 3.69
C GLY A 284 9.95 7.27 3.91
N ALA A 285 8.67 7.67 3.94
CA ALA A 285 7.55 6.76 4.12
C ALA A 285 7.01 6.27 2.76
N CYS A 286 6.27 5.17 2.79
CA CYS A 286 5.39 4.79 1.70
C CYS A 286 4.06 5.53 1.88
N VAL A 287 3.73 6.40 0.94
CA VAL A 287 2.46 7.15 0.90
C VAL A 287 1.49 6.41 -0.01
N PHE A 288 0.30 6.12 0.50
CA PHE A 288 -0.68 5.36 -0.25
C PHE A 288 -2.09 5.94 -0.12
N ALA A 289 -2.90 5.68 -1.15
CA ALA A 289 -4.35 5.83 -1.12
C ALA A 289 -5.00 4.68 -1.89
N PHE A 290 -6.06 4.14 -1.34
CA PHE A 290 -6.94 3.18 -2.00
C PHE A 290 -8.36 3.70 -1.93
N GLN A 291 -8.86 4.25 -3.04
CA GLN A 291 -10.19 4.84 -3.12
C GLN A 291 -11.19 3.86 -3.76
N ARG A 292 -12.35 3.71 -3.12
CA ARG A 292 -13.50 2.97 -3.64
C ARG A 292 -14.77 3.82 -3.46
N GLY A 293 -15.29 4.29 -4.57
CA GLY A 293 -16.40 5.25 -4.55
C GLY A 293 -16.02 6.52 -3.80
N GLU A 294 -16.81 6.85 -2.78
CA GLU A 294 -16.59 8.05 -1.97
C GLU A 294 -15.63 7.84 -0.78
N ARG A 295 -15.19 6.60 -0.53
CA ARG A 295 -14.29 6.25 0.55
C ARG A 295 -12.87 6.08 0.07
N ALA A 296 -11.91 6.54 0.87
CA ALA A 296 -10.50 6.35 0.61
C ALA A 296 -9.76 5.94 1.88
N PHE A 297 -9.04 4.82 1.83
CA PHE A 297 -8.09 4.43 2.86
C PHE A 297 -6.73 4.97 2.49
N ILE A 298 -6.16 5.84 3.33
CA ILE A 298 -4.90 6.56 3.07
C ILE A 298 -3.90 6.38 4.19
N GLY A 299 -2.63 6.61 3.89
CA GLY A 299 -1.60 6.61 4.93
C GLY A 299 -0.22 7.00 4.44
N ALA A 300 0.69 7.19 5.41
CA ALA A 300 2.13 7.37 5.20
C ALA A 300 2.88 6.46 6.17
N THR A 301 3.10 5.22 5.75
CA THR A 301 3.69 4.20 6.60
C THR A 301 5.20 4.12 6.45
N PRO A 302 5.96 4.11 7.56
CA PRO A 302 7.39 3.85 7.52
C PRO A 302 7.73 2.36 7.52
N GLU A 303 6.74 1.48 7.77
CA GLU A 303 6.96 0.07 8.02
C GLU A 303 6.71 -0.77 6.78
N ARG A 304 7.80 -1.27 6.17
CA ARG A 304 7.73 -2.27 5.11
C ARG A 304 7.57 -3.64 5.76
N LEU A 305 6.51 -4.37 5.35
CA LEU A 305 6.33 -5.75 5.76
C LEU A 305 7.26 -6.66 4.98
N VAL A 306 7.23 -6.56 3.66
CA VAL A 306 8.02 -7.39 2.76
C VAL A 306 8.19 -6.74 1.39
N HIS A 307 9.33 -6.98 0.78
CA HIS A 307 9.62 -6.65 -0.61
C HIS A 307 10.26 -7.87 -1.27
N ALA A 308 9.73 -8.30 -2.40
CA ALA A 308 10.31 -9.35 -3.23
C ALA A 308 10.72 -8.79 -4.58
N ARG A 309 11.93 -9.11 -5.02
CA ARG A 309 12.46 -8.72 -6.33
C ARG A 309 13.46 -9.75 -6.83
N ASP A 310 13.27 -10.22 -8.05
CA ASP A 310 14.17 -11.15 -8.75
C ASP A 310 14.51 -12.41 -7.91
N GLY A 311 13.48 -12.97 -7.26
CA GLY A 311 13.61 -14.14 -6.39
C GLY A 311 14.23 -13.87 -5.02
N LYS A 312 14.56 -12.62 -4.70
CA LYS A 312 15.03 -12.21 -3.36
C LYS A 312 13.92 -11.55 -2.56
N LEU A 313 13.73 -12.03 -1.34
CA LEU A 313 12.82 -11.45 -0.36
C LEU A 313 13.61 -10.59 0.62
N HIS A 314 13.11 -9.41 0.90
CA HIS A 314 13.65 -8.49 1.90
C HIS A 314 12.56 -8.14 2.90
N THR A 315 12.86 -8.34 4.18
CA THR A 315 12.04 -7.88 5.30
C THR A 315 12.95 -7.37 6.41
N MET A 316 12.37 -6.90 7.49
CA MET A 316 13.13 -6.42 8.64
C MET A 316 12.42 -6.74 9.95
N ALA A 317 13.19 -7.04 10.97
CA ALA A 317 12.70 -7.06 12.33
C ALA A 317 12.76 -5.64 12.90
N LEU A 318 11.67 -5.19 13.51
CA LEU A 318 11.56 -3.90 14.20
C LEU A 318 11.03 -4.17 15.61
N ALA A 319 11.88 -3.99 16.63
CA ALA A 319 11.48 -4.09 18.02
C ALA A 319 12.47 -3.32 18.90
N GLY A 320 12.04 -2.93 20.11
CA GLY A 320 12.78 -2.00 20.93
C GLY A 320 12.65 -0.56 20.42
N SER A 321 12.34 0.39 21.31
CA SER A 321 12.05 1.78 20.93
C SER A 321 12.58 2.75 21.96
N ALA A 322 12.99 3.93 21.49
CA ALA A 322 13.34 5.07 22.33
C ALA A 322 12.83 6.37 21.68
N PRO A 323 12.52 7.40 22.46
CA PRO A 323 12.20 8.71 21.93
C PRO A 323 13.37 9.32 21.17
N ARG A 324 13.11 10.31 20.32
CA ARG A 324 14.14 11.18 19.74
C ARG A 324 14.56 12.21 20.79
N GLY A 325 15.82 12.59 20.76
CA GLY A 325 16.34 13.64 21.59
C GLY A 325 15.91 15.04 21.13
N ALA A 326 15.80 15.99 22.05
CA ALA A 326 15.55 17.40 21.74
C ALA A 326 16.78 18.10 21.12
N SER A 327 17.97 17.53 21.32
CA SER A 327 19.23 17.95 20.71
C SER A 327 19.92 16.76 20.04
N GLU A 328 20.87 17.03 19.14
CA GLU A 328 21.64 16.00 18.46
C GLU A 328 22.47 15.12 19.45
N GLU A 329 22.97 15.73 20.51
CA GLU A 329 23.70 15.03 21.55
C GLU A 329 22.81 14.09 22.36
N GLU A 330 21.63 14.57 22.77
CA GLU A 330 20.64 13.75 23.46
C GLU A 330 20.11 12.62 22.57
N ASP A 331 19.83 12.89 21.30
CA ASP A 331 19.37 11.88 20.34
C ASP A 331 20.42 10.77 20.15
N ARG A 332 21.69 11.13 20.09
CA ARG A 332 22.79 10.18 19.99
C ARG A 332 22.92 9.36 21.27
N ARG A 333 22.75 9.97 22.45
CA ARG A 333 22.78 9.28 23.75
C ARG A 333 21.63 8.27 23.85
N LEU A 334 20.37 8.71 23.59
CA LEU A 334 19.20 7.85 23.63
C LEU A 334 19.30 6.69 22.63
N GLY A 335 19.80 6.95 21.41
CA GLY A 335 20.07 5.89 20.43
C GLY A 335 21.12 4.90 20.87
N SER A 336 22.20 5.34 21.52
CA SER A 336 23.23 4.47 22.07
C SER A 336 22.67 3.64 23.23
N GLU A 337 21.93 4.25 24.13
CA GLU A 337 21.25 3.52 25.23
C GLU A 337 20.32 2.42 24.69
N LEU A 338 19.57 2.69 23.63
CA LEU A 338 18.72 1.70 22.97
C LEU A 338 19.53 0.56 22.36
N LEU A 339 20.61 0.87 21.61
CA LEU A 339 21.49 -0.13 20.98
C LEU A 339 22.16 -1.07 21.96
N TYR A 340 22.53 -0.57 23.15
CA TYR A 340 23.28 -1.34 24.16
C TYR A 340 22.37 -1.85 25.31
N SER A 341 21.07 -1.55 25.29
CA SER A 341 20.11 -2.06 26.26
C SER A 341 19.95 -3.57 26.12
N SER A 342 20.37 -4.34 27.12
CA SER A 342 20.21 -5.80 27.12
C SER A 342 18.74 -6.22 26.97
N LYS A 343 17.81 -5.54 27.65
CA LYS A 343 16.36 -5.78 27.56
C LYS A 343 15.84 -5.57 26.14
N ASN A 344 16.16 -4.43 25.50
CA ASN A 344 15.67 -4.12 24.16
C ASN A 344 16.30 -5.06 23.11
N ARG A 345 17.53 -5.45 23.29
CA ARG A 345 18.21 -6.42 22.41
C ARG A 345 17.60 -7.82 22.50
N GLU A 346 17.29 -8.30 23.71
CA GLU A 346 16.61 -9.57 23.90
C GLU A 346 15.23 -9.59 23.26
N GLU A 347 14.42 -8.54 23.47
CA GLU A 347 13.12 -8.37 22.79
C GLU A 347 13.29 -8.40 21.26
N HIS A 348 14.28 -7.68 20.75
CA HIS A 348 14.55 -7.57 19.32
C HIS A 348 15.01 -8.91 18.72
N GLU A 349 15.83 -9.67 19.43
CA GLU A 349 16.31 -10.98 18.99
C GLU A 349 15.16 -12.00 18.87
N ILE A 350 14.21 -11.98 19.80
CA ILE A 350 13.01 -12.81 19.73
C ILE A 350 12.22 -12.52 18.46
N VAL A 351 12.01 -11.24 18.13
CA VAL A 351 11.29 -10.83 16.90
C VAL A 351 12.07 -11.26 15.67
N THR A 352 13.38 -11.07 15.66
CA THR A 352 14.26 -11.43 14.53
C THR A 352 14.25 -12.94 14.29
N ALA A 353 14.36 -13.74 15.35
CA ALA A 353 14.29 -15.20 15.29
C ALA A 353 12.92 -15.67 14.77
N THR A 354 11.83 -15.09 15.29
CA THR A 354 10.47 -15.42 14.85
C THR A 354 10.29 -15.19 13.35
N ILE A 355 10.72 -14.04 12.84
CA ILE A 355 10.63 -13.73 11.39
C ILE A 355 11.51 -14.70 10.59
N ARG A 356 12.77 -14.93 11.00
CA ARG A 356 13.67 -15.86 10.32
C ARG A 356 13.06 -17.26 10.22
N ASP A 357 12.57 -17.79 11.35
CA ASP A 357 12.03 -19.14 11.44
C ASP A 357 10.74 -19.28 10.62
N SER A 358 9.91 -18.24 10.57
CA SER A 358 8.71 -18.17 9.72
C SER A 358 9.04 -18.24 8.22
N LEU A 359 10.20 -17.75 7.79
CA LEU A 359 10.62 -17.74 6.38
C LEU A 359 11.28 -19.07 5.95
N ALA A 360 11.54 -20.02 6.84
CA ALA A 360 12.28 -21.24 6.56
C ALA A 360 11.63 -22.10 5.45
N ASP A 361 10.30 -22.14 5.40
CA ASP A 361 9.55 -22.91 4.39
C ASP A 361 9.38 -22.16 3.05
N LEU A 362 9.74 -20.89 3.00
CA LEU A 362 9.61 -20.05 1.81
C LEU A 362 10.94 -19.79 1.09
N CYS A 363 12.05 -19.87 1.82
CA CYS A 363 13.35 -19.49 1.34
C CYS A 363 14.33 -20.66 1.38
N SER A 364 15.13 -20.82 0.32
CA SER A 364 16.22 -21.81 0.29
C SER A 364 17.43 -21.39 1.12
N ARG A 365 17.61 -20.09 1.33
CA ARG A 365 18.63 -19.48 2.19
C ARG A 365 18.07 -18.23 2.83
N ILE A 366 18.49 -17.96 4.06
CA ILE A 366 18.11 -16.76 4.82
C ILE A 366 19.36 -16.15 5.43
N TRP A 367 19.54 -14.85 5.23
CA TRP A 367 20.58 -14.04 5.88
C TRP A 367 19.92 -13.06 6.83
N VAL A 368 20.49 -12.95 7.99
CA VAL A 368 20.11 -12.00 9.03
C VAL A 368 21.33 -11.13 9.31
N ALA A 369 21.18 -9.83 9.36
CA ALA A 369 22.30 -8.95 9.72
C ALA A 369 22.79 -9.24 11.14
N ASP A 370 24.11 -9.25 11.34
CA ASP A 370 24.72 -9.67 12.59
C ASP A 370 24.40 -8.75 13.77
N THR A 371 24.15 -7.48 13.51
CA THR A 371 23.87 -6.46 14.52
C THR A 371 22.69 -5.59 14.14
N PRO A 372 21.82 -5.24 15.10
CA PRO A 372 20.76 -4.28 14.85
C PRO A 372 21.31 -2.87 14.64
N GLU A 373 20.64 -2.10 13.81
CA GLU A 373 20.87 -0.69 13.53
C GLU A 373 19.75 0.17 14.12
N LEU A 374 19.93 1.50 14.14
CA LEU A 374 18.88 2.43 14.53
C LEU A 374 18.10 2.92 13.32
N LEU A 375 16.81 2.59 13.26
CA LEU A 375 15.86 3.25 12.39
C LEU A 375 15.36 4.52 13.09
N ARG A 376 15.80 5.69 12.62
CA ARG A 376 15.39 6.99 13.16
C ARG A 376 14.20 7.53 12.37
N LEU A 377 13.04 7.60 13.02
CA LEU A 377 11.88 8.30 12.53
C LEU A 377 11.81 9.71 13.15
N ARG A 378 10.84 10.52 12.77
CA ARG A 378 10.75 11.91 13.22
C ARG A 378 10.70 12.04 14.75
N ASN A 379 9.89 11.22 15.43
CA ASN A 379 9.58 11.35 16.86
C ASN A 379 10.06 10.15 17.71
N ILE A 380 10.49 9.06 17.08
CA ILE A 380 10.86 7.80 17.74
C ILE A 380 11.98 7.14 16.95
N GLN A 381 12.78 6.33 17.60
CA GLN A 381 13.79 5.47 16.99
C GLN A 381 13.60 4.02 17.46
N HIS A 382 13.91 3.07 16.57
CA HIS A 382 13.75 1.65 16.81
C HIS A 382 15.03 0.88 16.52
N LEU A 383 15.21 -0.28 17.14
CA LEU A 383 16.17 -1.26 16.63
C LEU A 383 15.57 -1.91 15.38
N GLN A 384 16.43 -2.07 14.36
CA GLN A 384 16.10 -2.68 13.10
C GLN A 384 17.17 -3.70 12.72
N THR A 385 16.76 -4.90 12.27
CA THR A 385 17.64 -5.92 11.68
C THR A 385 17.12 -6.32 10.32
N ALA A 386 17.95 -6.17 9.28
CA ALA A 386 17.59 -6.59 7.93
C ALA A 386 17.63 -8.12 7.81
N ILE A 387 16.63 -8.68 7.12
CA ILE A 387 16.52 -10.11 6.82
C ILE A 387 16.31 -10.25 5.31
N VAL A 388 17.15 -11.06 4.66
CA VAL A 388 17.10 -11.32 3.23
C VAL A 388 16.99 -12.82 3.00
N GLY A 389 16.08 -13.25 2.13
CA GLY A 389 15.89 -14.65 1.77
C GLY A 389 15.94 -14.88 0.26
N ASP A 390 16.44 -16.03 -0.18
CA ASP A 390 16.29 -16.52 -1.55
C ASP A 390 14.98 -17.32 -1.64
N LEU A 391 13.96 -16.77 -2.31
CA LEU A 391 12.67 -17.43 -2.47
C LEU A 391 12.81 -18.75 -3.23
N LEU A 392 12.09 -19.76 -2.77
CA LEU A 392 11.94 -21.02 -3.49
C LEU A 392 11.22 -20.80 -4.82
N PRO A 393 11.52 -21.59 -5.87
CA PRO A 393 10.86 -21.49 -7.18
C PRO A 393 9.33 -21.52 -7.06
N GLY A 394 8.64 -20.62 -7.76
CA GLY A 394 7.18 -20.52 -7.77
C GLY A 394 6.57 -19.80 -6.57
N ARG A 395 7.37 -19.32 -5.64
CA ARG A 395 6.93 -18.43 -4.55
C ARG A 395 6.97 -16.97 -4.98
N SER A 396 6.14 -16.16 -4.33
CA SER A 396 6.00 -14.73 -4.57
C SER A 396 5.92 -13.93 -3.27
N VAL A 397 5.79 -12.64 -3.38
CA VAL A 397 5.53 -11.76 -2.23
C VAL A 397 4.23 -12.11 -1.49
N LEU A 398 3.23 -12.70 -2.18
CA LEU A 398 1.93 -13.03 -1.57
C LEU A 398 2.04 -14.19 -0.56
N GLU A 399 2.82 -15.23 -0.87
CA GLU A 399 3.05 -16.31 0.09
C GLU A 399 3.81 -15.80 1.32
N ALA A 400 4.71 -14.84 1.13
CA ALA A 400 5.43 -14.23 2.24
C ALA A 400 4.49 -13.42 3.16
N LEU A 401 3.43 -12.82 2.63
CA LEU A 401 2.42 -12.14 3.45
C LEU A 401 1.74 -13.10 4.44
N HIS A 402 1.32 -14.27 3.96
CA HIS A 402 0.68 -15.28 4.81
C HIS A 402 1.57 -15.68 5.99
N THR A 403 2.87 -15.77 5.74
CA THR A 403 3.87 -16.18 6.72
C THR A 403 4.23 -15.08 7.71
N LEU A 404 4.29 -13.83 7.26
CA LEU A 404 4.80 -12.72 8.07
C LEU A 404 3.69 -11.93 8.79
N HIS A 405 2.45 -11.98 8.33
CA HIS A 405 1.38 -11.17 8.91
C HIS A 405 0.49 -11.96 9.88
N PRO A 406 0.16 -11.38 11.07
CA PRO A 406 0.69 -10.12 11.59
C PRO A 406 2.06 -10.29 12.27
N THR A 407 2.93 -9.30 12.08
CA THR A 407 4.21 -9.27 12.80
C THR A 407 4.03 -8.98 14.30
N PRO A 408 5.00 -9.33 15.15
CA PRO A 408 4.97 -8.91 16.56
C PRO A 408 4.92 -7.40 16.77
N ALA A 409 5.29 -6.61 15.75
CA ALA A 409 5.25 -5.15 15.80
C ALA A 409 3.82 -4.58 15.75
N VAL A 410 2.84 -5.33 15.23
CA VAL A 410 1.45 -4.88 15.10
C VAL A 410 0.41 -5.80 15.75
N GLY A 411 0.76 -7.07 16.02
CA GLY A 411 -0.08 -8.03 16.72
C GLY A 411 0.34 -8.24 18.16
N GLY A 412 1.55 -8.72 18.35
CA GLY A 412 2.13 -9.10 19.63
C GLY A 412 2.90 -10.42 19.57
N ALA A 413 3.41 -10.87 20.71
CA ALA A 413 4.22 -12.09 20.82
C ALA A 413 3.94 -12.82 22.13
N PRO A 414 3.76 -14.17 22.11
CA PRO A 414 3.46 -14.99 20.95
C PRO A 414 2.18 -14.55 20.23
N THR A 415 2.10 -14.77 18.90
CA THR A 415 1.07 -14.19 18.05
C THR A 415 -0.35 -14.60 18.46
N GLU A 416 -0.62 -15.90 18.61
CA GLU A 416 -1.97 -16.39 18.90
C GLU A 416 -2.55 -15.91 20.24
N PRO A 417 -1.84 -15.97 21.40
CA PRO A 417 -2.35 -15.40 22.65
C PRO A 417 -2.59 -13.88 22.57
N ALA A 418 -1.70 -13.16 21.90
CA ALA A 418 -1.85 -11.72 21.73
C ALA A 418 -3.08 -11.38 20.86
N LEU A 419 -3.31 -12.09 19.76
CA LEU A 419 -4.50 -11.91 18.91
C LEU A 419 -5.79 -12.30 19.65
N ALA A 420 -5.74 -13.35 20.48
CA ALA A 420 -6.88 -13.73 21.31
C ALA A 420 -7.28 -12.60 22.27
N PHE A 421 -6.30 -11.95 22.90
CA PHE A 421 -6.53 -10.78 23.75
C PHE A 421 -7.14 -9.61 22.96
N ILE A 422 -6.57 -9.27 21.77
CA ILE A 422 -7.09 -8.22 20.90
C ILE A 422 -8.54 -8.50 20.52
N ARG A 423 -8.86 -9.73 20.09
CA ARG A 423 -10.22 -10.13 19.70
C ARG A 423 -11.22 -10.01 20.85
N ALA A 424 -10.80 -10.36 22.06
CA ALA A 424 -11.67 -10.38 23.24
C ALA A 424 -11.94 -8.98 23.81
N TYR A 425 -10.94 -8.07 23.80
CA TYR A 425 -10.98 -6.87 24.64
C TYR A 425 -10.83 -5.55 23.90
N GLU A 426 -10.20 -5.52 22.72
CA GLU A 426 -9.95 -4.25 22.02
C GLU A 426 -11.24 -3.60 21.50
N ASN A 427 -12.25 -4.39 21.13
CA ASN A 427 -13.53 -3.92 20.63
C ASN A 427 -13.43 -2.90 19.50
N LEU A 428 -12.45 -3.09 18.59
CA LEU A 428 -12.19 -2.27 17.41
C LEU A 428 -12.13 -3.17 16.18
N ASP A 429 -12.89 -2.84 15.14
CA ASP A 429 -12.69 -3.43 13.81
C ASP A 429 -11.58 -2.67 13.10
N ARG A 430 -10.37 -3.18 13.18
CA ARG A 430 -9.20 -2.56 12.54
C ARG A 430 -9.31 -2.54 11.01
N GLY A 431 -10.08 -3.46 10.42
CA GLY A 431 -10.15 -3.61 8.98
C GLY A 431 -8.77 -3.68 8.34
N TRP A 432 -8.46 -2.78 7.42
CA TRP A 432 -7.15 -2.68 6.78
C TRP A 432 -6.09 -1.94 7.60
N TYR A 433 -6.47 -1.22 8.66
CA TYR A 433 -5.49 -0.62 9.56
C TYR A 433 -4.59 -1.70 10.18
N ALA A 434 -3.28 -1.50 10.14
CA ALA A 434 -2.24 -2.44 10.54
C ALA A 434 -2.21 -3.75 9.73
N GLY A 435 -3.02 -3.87 8.67
CA GLY A 435 -2.97 -4.95 7.69
C GLY A 435 -1.97 -4.65 6.57
N PRO A 436 -1.64 -5.66 5.73
CA PRO A 436 -0.81 -5.47 4.56
C PRO A 436 -1.50 -4.66 3.47
N ILE A 437 -0.81 -3.67 2.91
CA ILE A 437 -1.24 -2.94 1.71
C ILE A 437 -0.06 -2.86 0.74
N GLY A 438 -0.31 -3.05 -0.56
CA GLY A 438 0.78 -3.06 -1.54
C GLY A 438 0.39 -3.58 -2.90
N TRP A 439 1.35 -4.22 -3.57
CA TRP A 439 1.21 -4.65 -4.94
C TRP A 439 2.09 -5.86 -5.27
N VAL A 440 1.70 -6.60 -6.32
CA VAL A 440 2.45 -7.72 -6.89
C VAL A 440 2.37 -7.70 -8.41
N ASP A 441 3.51 -7.91 -9.09
CA ASP A 441 3.59 -8.01 -10.54
C ASP A 441 3.52 -9.47 -11.05
N LEU A 442 3.58 -9.64 -12.36
CA LEU A 442 3.56 -10.97 -13.00
C LEU A 442 4.72 -11.88 -12.64
N HIS A 443 5.86 -11.30 -12.28
CA HIS A 443 7.05 -12.09 -11.95
C HIS A 443 7.04 -12.56 -10.49
N GLY A 444 6.01 -12.14 -9.71
CA GLY A 444 5.92 -12.39 -8.28
C GLY A 444 6.72 -11.40 -7.45
N ASN A 445 7.32 -10.39 -8.11
CA ASN A 445 7.89 -9.26 -7.42
C ASN A 445 6.79 -8.40 -6.83
N GLY A 446 7.09 -7.68 -5.78
CA GLY A 446 6.11 -6.80 -5.18
C GLY A 446 6.60 -6.22 -3.87
N GLU A 447 5.81 -5.32 -3.34
CA GLU A 447 6.06 -4.72 -2.05
C GLU A 447 4.75 -4.54 -1.29
N PHE A 448 4.77 -4.96 -0.04
CA PHE A 448 3.68 -4.72 0.90
C PHE A 448 4.23 -4.03 2.14
N ALA A 449 3.51 -3.00 2.57
CA ALA A 449 3.77 -2.29 3.81
C ALA A 449 2.67 -2.61 4.82
N VAL A 450 2.95 -2.40 6.10
CA VAL A 450 1.94 -2.42 7.15
C VAL A 450 1.20 -1.09 7.14
N ALA A 451 -0.12 -1.10 6.99
CA ALA A 451 -0.93 0.12 6.82
C ALA A 451 -1.06 0.92 8.13
N LEU A 452 0.03 1.53 8.55
CA LEU A 452 0.14 2.40 9.72
C LEU A 452 0.05 3.88 9.35
N ARG A 453 -0.13 4.75 10.36
CA ARG A 453 -0.28 6.19 10.13
C ARG A 453 -1.33 6.44 9.05
N SER A 454 -2.50 5.86 9.26
CA SER A 454 -3.54 5.75 8.24
C SER A 454 -4.88 6.24 8.74
N ALA A 455 -5.76 6.54 7.78
CA ALA A 455 -7.14 6.93 8.03
C ALA A 455 -8.05 6.44 6.92
N LEU A 456 -9.32 6.24 7.26
CA LEU A 456 -10.41 6.06 6.33
C LEU A 456 -11.15 7.40 6.18
N LEU A 457 -11.16 7.94 4.97
CA LEU A 457 -11.82 9.21 4.63
C LEU A 457 -13.12 8.93 3.89
N GLU A 458 -14.17 9.69 4.24
CA GLU A 458 -15.43 9.72 3.50
C GLU A 458 -15.98 11.16 3.52
N LYS A 459 -15.80 11.91 2.42
CA LYS A 459 -16.22 13.33 2.30
C LYS A 459 -15.64 14.20 3.42
N SER A 460 -16.51 14.66 4.35
CA SER A 460 -16.14 15.50 5.49
C SER A 460 -15.79 14.70 6.76
N GLN A 461 -15.84 13.38 6.70
CA GLN A 461 -15.53 12.50 7.82
C GLN A 461 -14.19 11.79 7.57
N ALA A 462 -13.41 11.63 8.64
CA ALA A 462 -12.21 10.82 8.64
C ALA A 462 -12.14 10.02 9.94
N ARG A 463 -11.80 8.74 9.84
CA ARG A 463 -11.48 7.90 10.99
C ARG A 463 -10.00 7.55 10.96
N LEU A 464 -9.29 7.99 11.97
CA LEU A 464 -7.85 7.84 12.11
C LEU A 464 -7.55 6.71 13.10
N PHE A 465 -6.45 6.01 12.85
CA PHE A 465 -6.04 4.87 13.67
C PHE A 465 -4.62 5.05 14.22
N ALA A 466 -4.42 4.63 15.46
CA ALA A 466 -3.10 4.53 16.08
C ALA A 466 -3.04 3.35 17.03
N GLY A 467 -1.85 2.78 17.24
CA GLY A 467 -1.62 1.68 18.18
C GLY A 467 -0.27 1.79 18.87
N CYS A 468 -0.16 1.17 20.04
CA CYS A 468 1.07 1.07 20.82
C CYS A 468 1.33 -0.37 21.23
N GLY A 469 2.61 -0.75 21.27
CA GLY A 469 3.05 -2.05 21.76
C GLY A 469 3.12 -2.04 23.29
N ILE A 470 2.30 -2.86 23.94
CA ILE A 470 2.22 -2.97 25.38
C ILE A 470 3.10 -4.11 25.86
N VAL A 471 3.95 -3.83 26.83
CA VAL A 471 4.85 -4.75 27.50
C VAL A 471 4.66 -4.67 29.02
N LYS A 472 5.35 -5.52 29.79
CA LYS A 472 5.14 -5.66 31.24
C LYS A 472 5.26 -4.38 32.07
N ASP A 473 6.06 -3.41 31.59
CA ASP A 473 6.37 -2.15 32.27
C ASP A 473 5.74 -0.94 31.56
N SER A 474 4.77 -1.16 30.66
CA SER A 474 4.07 -0.08 29.97
C SER A 474 3.22 0.74 30.96
N ASP A 475 3.36 2.07 30.87
CA ASP A 475 2.52 3.02 31.61
C ASP A 475 1.34 3.46 30.73
N PRO A 476 0.07 3.29 31.19
CA PRO A 476 -1.11 3.60 30.38
C PRO A 476 -1.19 5.05 29.92
N ALA A 477 -0.69 6.00 30.71
CA ALA A 477 -0.73 7.42 30.34
C ALA A 477 0.33 7.74 29.27
N ALA A 478 1.53 7.14 29.39
CA ALA A 478 2.60 7.27 28.42
C ALA A 478 2.19 6.65 27.07
N GLU A 479 1.59 5.45 27.06
CA GLU A 479 1.12 4.78 25.85
C GLU A 479 0.00 5.58 25.16
N TYR A 480 -0.92 6.16 25.95
CA TYR A 480 -1.93 7.05 25.40
C TYR A 480 -1.32 8.28 24.73
N ALA A 481 -0.35 8.93 25.38
CA ALA A 481 0.35 10.08 24.82
C ALA A 481 1.11 9.71 23.52
N GLU A 482 1.76 8.55 23.48
CA GLU A 482 2.41 8.04 22.27
C GLU A 482 1.40 7.83 21.14
N SER A 483 0.23 7.24 21.43
CA SER A 483 -0.83 7.06 20.42
C SER A 483 -1.31 8.40 19.85
N CYS A 484 -1.43 9.43 20.69
CA CYS A 484 -1.77 10.80 20.25
C CYS A 484 -0.72 11.37 19.28
N LEU A 485 0.57 11.17 19.56
CA LEU A 485 1.65 11.60 18.66
C LEU A 485 1.59 10.88 17.31
N LYS A 486 1.23 9.60 17.31
CA LYS A 486 1.09 8.81 16.08
C LYS A 486 -0.06 9.31 15.20
N LEU A 487 -1.16 9.76 15.77
CA LEU A 487 -2.28 10.36 15.04
C LEU A 487 -1.92 11.69 14.36
N GLN A 488 -0.95 12.45 14.89
CA GLN A 488 -0.54 13.74 14.34
C GLN A 488 -0.04 13.65 12.88
N VAL A 489 0.46 12.51 12.44
CA VAL A 489 0.91 12.30 11.06
C VAL A 489 -0.23 12.60 10.08
N ILE A 490 -1.40 12.02 10.34
CA ILE A 490 -2.57 12.22 9.48
C ILE A 490 -3.28 13.53 9.82
N LEU A 491 -3.46 13.87 11.10
CA LEU A 491 -4.13 15.10 11.51
C LEU A 491 -3.53 16.33 10.84
N ARG A 492 -2.21 16.48 10.85
CA ARG A 492 -1.50 17.59 10.19
C ARG A 492 -1.67 17.57 8.67
N SER A 493 -1.84 16.40 8.06
CA SER A 493 -2.05 16.31 6.61
C SER A 493 -3.49 16.62 6.19
N LEU A 494 -4.47 16.47 7.09
CA LEU A 494 -5.87 16.86 6.87
C LEU A 494 -6.11 18.36 7.04
N SER A 495 -5.34 19.03 7.91
CA SER A 495 -5.42 20.47 8.13
C SER A 495 -4.56 21.23 7.11
N GLU A 496 -4.93 22.49 6.85
CA GLU A 496 -4.15 23.42 6.02
C GLU A 496 -3.14 24.22 6.89
N GLU A 497 -2.83 23.76 8.11
CA GLU A 497 -1.83 24.40 8.98
C GLU A 497 -0.40 24.09 8.50
N GLU A 498 0.43 25.14 8.41
CA GLU A 498 1.87 25.08 8.17
C GLU A 498 2.64 24.40 9.34
#